data_9f71c701f7f69d56e1b603b69ae92fd6
#
_entry.id   9f71c701f7f69d56e1b603b69ae92fd6
#
_cell.length_a   1.000
_cell.length_b   1.000
_cell.length_c   1.000
_cell.angle_alpha   90.00
_cell.angle_beta   90.00
_cell.angle_gamma   90.00
#
_symmetry.space_group_name_H-M   'P 1'
#
loop_
_entity.id
_entity.type
_entity.pdbx_description
1 polymer ?
#
loop_
_entity_poly.entity_id
_entity_poly.type
_entity_poly.pdbx_seq_one_letter_code
_entity_poly.pdbx_strand_id
1 'polypeptide(L)'
;MTNRLQRRRPRFGSPKLPPEFWSSVERGPAVRIGDIRTPCWLWTRKLNEDGYPHPMSIATMRQSPFRHAYRALVGPIPNGLTLDHLCRVRRCVNPSHAEPVTGGENARRAKLLVKKCPQNHPYSADNITWVGGEDGRPKRRGCRTCYNDRSRDYWHTTRKHDEKAARRTAGYRGGWNETEVCVNDHLKTPDNIYTTPSGARKCLPCRREAVARYNAKKAGRL
;
A
#
# COMPACT_ATOMS: atom_id res chain seq x y z
N MET A 1 -31.75 11.27 -1.43
CA MET A 1 -33.01 10.62 -1.90
C MET A 1 -32.65 9.62 -2.98
N THR A 2 -32.49 8.37 -2.62
CA THR A 2 -32.09 7.29 -3.53
C THR A 2 -33.34 6.70 -4.16
N ASN A 3 -33.65 7.15 -5.37
CA ASN A 3 -34.70 6.56 -6.18
C ASN A 3 -34.27 5.17 -6.64
N ARG A 4 -34.41 4.20 -5.77
CA ARG A 4 -34.20 2.77 -6.04
C ARG A 4 -35.47 2.28 -6.73
N LEU A 5 -35.60 2.60 -8.03
CA LEU A 5 -36.51 1.87 -8.90
C LEU A 5 -36.27 0.40 -8.66
N GLN A 6 -37.29 -0.32 -8.21
CA GLN A 6 -37.31 -1.78 -8.07
C GLN A 6 -37.14 -2.40 -9.46
N ARG A 7 -35.92 -2.38 -9.99
CA ARG A 7 -35.57 -3.05 -11.23
C ARG A 7 -35.74 -4.53 -10.99
N ARG A 8 -36.64 -5.17 -11.73
CA ARG A 8 -36.83 -6.63 -11.70
C ARG A 8 -35.46 -7.28 -11.80
N ARG A 9 -35.14 -8.15 -10.83
CA ARG A 9 -33.84 -8.82 -10.75
C ARG A 9 -33.57 -9.59 -12.03
N PRO A 10 -32.37 -9.53 -12.61
CA PRO A 10 -31.97 -10.38 -13.73
C PRO A 10 -32.26 -11.84 -13.44
N ARG A 11 -32.93 -12.53 -14.37
CA ARG A 11 -33.27 -13.96 -14.25
C ARG A 11 -32.28 -14.77 -15.07
N PHE A 12 -31.82 -15.88 -14.49
CA PHE A 12 -31.08 -16.91 -15.23
C PHE A 12 -31.96 -17.48 -16.33
N GLY A 13 -31.40 -17.68 -17.53
CA GLY A 13 -32.19 -18.16 -18.68
C GLY A 13 -33.08 -17.09 -19.34
N SER A 14 -32.89 -15.81 -19.04
CA SER A 14 -33.67 -14.74 -19.65
C SER A 14 -33.55 -14.71 -21.17
N PRO A 15 -34.66 -14.61 -21.94
CA PRO A 15 -34.63 -14.56 -23.40
C PRO A 15 -33.98 -13.29 -23.98
N LYS A 16 -33.63 -12.33 -23.11
CA LYS A 16 -32.85 -11.12 -23.51
C LYS A 16 -31.38 -11.44 -23.83
N LEU A 17 -30.91 -12.64 -23.50
CA LEU A 17 -29.61 -13.16 -23.90
C LEU A 17 -29.80 -14.42 -24.74
N PRO A 18 -28.99 -14.60 -25.80
CA PRO A 18 -29.19 -15.69 -26.74
C PRO A 18 -28.87 -17.08 -26.11
N PRO A 19 -29.40 -18.18 -26.66
CA PRO A 19 -29.16 -19.54 -26.17
C PRO A 19 -27.68 -19.90 -26.08
N GLU A 20 -26.83 -19.40 -26.98
CA GLU A 20 -25.38 -19.61 -27.02
C GLU A 20 -24.68 -18.99 -25.83
N PHE A 21 -25.23 -17.91 -25.31
CA PHE A 21 -24.74 -17.32 -24.04
C PHE A 21 -25.02 -18.27 -22.88
N TRP A 22 -26.26 -18.76 -22.78
CA TRP A 22 -26.71 -19.63 -21.69
C TRP A 22 -26.04 -21.00 -21.69
N SER A 23 -25.75 -21.57 -22.88
CA SER A 23 -24.99 -22.82 -23.00
C SER A 23 -23.56 -22.71 -22.49
N SER A 24 -23.11 -21.50 -22.25
CA SER A 24 -21.76 -21.17 -21.75
C SER A 24 -21.76 -20.72 -20.27
N VAL A 25 -22.88 -20.95 -19.56
CA VAL A 25 -23.05 -20.46 -18.18
C VAL A 25 -23.62 -21.54 -17.29
N GLU A 26 -22.98 -21.81 -16.18
CA GLU A 26 -23.45 -22.68 -15.10
C GLU A 26 -23.94 -21.90 -13.90
N ARG A 27 -24.89 -22.46 -13.15
CA ARG A 27 -25.29 -21.91 -11.85
C ARG A 27 -24.30 -22.38 -10.79
N GLY A 28 -23.55 -21.41 -10.24
CA GLY A 28 -22.67 -21.66 -9.13
C GLY A 28 -23.35 -21.47 -7.77
N PRO A 29 -22.55 -21.48 -6.69
CA PRO A 29 -23.07 -21.30 -5.33
C PRO A 29 -23.73 -19.93 -5.17
N ALA A 30 -24.75 -19.89 -4.30
CA ALA A 30 -25.42 -18.64 -3.93
C ALA A 30 -24.53 -17.81 -3.00
N VAL A 31 -24.31 -16.56 -3.37
CA VAL A 31 -23.51 -15.58 -2.61
C VAL A 31 -24.43 -14.49 -2.05
N ARG A 32 -24.19 -14.10 -0.83
CA ARG A 32 -24.89 -12.95 -0.21
C ARG A 32 -24.17 -11.66 -0.55
N ILE A 33 -24.90 -10.71 -1.11
CA ILE A 33 -24.43 -9.35 -1.46
C ILE A 33 -25.42 -8.35 -0.86
N GLY A 34 -25.08 -7.73 0.24
CA GLY A 34 -26.04 -6.96 1.04
C GLY A 34 -27.23 -7.84 1.47
N ASP A 35 -28.44 -7.43 1.12
CA ASP A 35 -29.68 -8.15 1.44
C ASP A 35 -30.06 -9.19 0.39
N ILE A 36 -29.27 -9.35 -0.66
CA ILE A 36 -29.55 -10.24 -1.78
C ILE A 36 -28.73 -11.52 -1.64
N ARG A 37 -29.39 -12.67 -1.76
CA ARG A 37 -28.72 -13.97 -1.91
C ARG A 37 -29.10 -14.56 -3.26
N THR A 38 -28.15 -14.58 -4.20
CA THR A 38 -28.34 -15.10 -5.55
C THR A 38 -27.14 -15.94 -6.01
N PRO A 39 -27.35 -16.94 -6.91
CA PRO A 39 -26.25 -17.75 -7.40
C PRO A 39 -25.33 -16.95 -8.31
N CYS A 40 -24.04 -17.24 -8.28
CA CYS A 40 -23.15 -16.85 -9.34
C CYS A 40 -23.55 -17.54 -10.65
N TRP A 41 -23.41 -16.83 -11.77
CA TRP A 41 -23.53 -17.40 -13.12
C TRP A 41 -22.11 -17.57 -13.64
N LEU A 42 -21.61 -18.77 -13.59
CA LEU A 42 -20.21 -19.06 -13.86
C LEU A 42 -19.99 -19.29 -15.35
N TRP A 43 -19.15 -18.49 -15.95
CA TRP A 43 -18.74 -18.66 -17.33
C TRP A 43 -17.87 -19.91 -17.47
N THR A 44 -18.21 -20.80 -18.42
CA THR A 44 -17.57 -22.13 -18.60
C THR A 44 -16.58 -22.18 -19.76
N ARG A 45 -16.62 -21.18 -20.66
CA ARG A 45 -15.66 -21.09 -21.76
C ARG A 45 -14.35 -20.46 -21.34
N LYS A 46 -13.46 -20.24 -22.30
CA LYS A 46 -12.12 -19.70 -22.13
C LYS A 46 -12.11 -18.44 -21.23
N LEU A 47 -11.19 -18.43 -20.27
CA LEU A 47 -10.86 -17.30 -19.42
C LEU A 47 -9.51 -16.70 -19.84
N ASN A 48 -9.30 -15.42 -19.56
CA ASN A 48 -7.98 -14.79 -19.67
C ASN A 48 -7.09 -15.17 -18.48
N GLU A 49 -5.84 -14.75 -18.49
CA GLU A 49 -4.84 -15.03 -17.44
C GLU A 49 -5.29 -14.55 -16.05
N ASP A 50 -6.08 -13.48 -16.01
CA ASP A 50 -6.67 -12.95 -14.77
C ASP A 50 -7.92 -13.71 -14.30
N GLY A 51 -8.41 -14.71 -15.03
CA GLY A 51 -9.59 -15.48 -14.71
C GLY A 51 -10.92 -14.82 -15.06
N TYR A 52 -10.93 -13.80 -15.91
CA TYR A 52 -12.14 -13.19 -16.46
C TYR A 52 -12.55 -13.89 -17.76
N PRO A 53 -13.87 -13.92 -18.08
CA PRO A 53 -14.36 -14.40 -19.36
C PRO A 53 -13.65 -13.71 -20.53
N HIS A 54 -13.09 -14.52 -21.43
CA HIS A 54 -12.49 -13.99 -22.64
C HIS A 54 -13.55 -13.30 -23.50
N PRO A 55 -13.26 -12.14 -24.11
CA PRO A 55 -14.22 -11.48 -25.00
C PRO A 55 -14.68 -12.41 -26.13
N MET A 56 -15.98 -12.44 -26.36
CA MET A 56 -16.58 -13.21 -27.43
C MET A 56 -17.30 -12.29 -28.44
N SER A 57 -17.44 -12.76 -29.65
CA SER A 57 -18.28 -12.09 -30.63
C SER A 57 -19.74 -12.33 -30.31
N ILE A 58 -20.49 -11.28 -30.05
CA ILE A 58 -21.92 -11.30 -29.82
C ILE A 58 -22.50 -10.29 -30.81
N ALA A 59 -23.32 -10.81 -31.73
CA ALA A 59 -23.71 -10.08 -32.93
C ALA A 59 -22.46 -9.63 -33.72
N THR A 60 -22.30 -8.34 -33.97
CA THR A 60 -21.17 -7.78 -34.72
C THR A 60 -20.02 -7.22 -33.83
N MET A 61 -20.18 -7.29 -32.52
CA MET A 61 -19.20 -6.67 -31.59
C MET A 61 -18.52 -7.68 -30.68
N ARG A 62 -17.19 -7.56 -30.57
CA ARG A 62 -16.42 -8.31 -29.60
C ARG A 62 -16.51 -7.65 -28.22
N GLN A 63 -17.11 -8.31 -27.26
CA GLN A 63 -17.28 -7.78 -25.93
C GLN A 63 -17.18 -8.84 -24.82
N SER A 64 -16.88 -8.38 -23.60
CA SER A 64 -16.87 -9.24 -22.43
C SER A 64 -18.28 -9.77 -22.14
N PRO A 65 -18.47 -11.09 -21.93
CA PRO A 65 -19.75 -11.70 -21.56
C PRO A 65 -20.40 -11.04 -20.35
N PHE A 66 -19.62 -10.65 -19.36
CA PHE A 66 -20.09 -9.96 -18.16
C PHE A 66 -20.73 -8.59 -18.47
N ARG A 67 -20.03 -7.79 -19.28
CA ARG A 67 -20.55 -6.46 -19.70
C ARG A 67 -21.77 -6.60 -20.61
N HIS A 68 -21.79 -7.64 -21.46
CA HIS A 68 -22.92 -7.94 -22.31
C HIS A 68 -24.17 -8.31 -21.48
N ALA A 69 -24.03 -9.23 -20.53
CA ALA A 69 -25.11 -9.62 -19.63
C ALA A 69 -25.67 -8.42 -18.85
N TYR A 70 -24.79 -7.55 -18.35
CA TYR A 70 -25.22 -6.34 -17.66
C TYR A 70 -26.04 -5.41 -18.56
N ARG A 71 -25.56 -5.13 -19.77
CA ARG A 71 -26.25 -4.24 -20.72
C ARG A 71 -27.60 -4.80 -21.14
N ALA A 72 -27.68 -6.10 -21.39
CA ALA A 72 -28.92 -6.75 -21.84
C ALA A 72 -29.99 -6.84 -20.74
N LEU A 73 -29.59 -7.07 -19.50
CA LEU A 73 -30.52 -7.39 -18.40
C LEU A 73 -30.74 -6.24 -17.41
N VAL A 74 -29.83 -5.29 -17.34
CA VAL A 74 -29.90 -4.15 -16.41
C VAL A 74 -30.00 -2.82 -17.16
N GLY A 75 -29.15 -2.64 -18.17
CA GLY A 75 -29.13 -1.39 -18.97
C GLY A 75 -27.71 -0.92 -19.27
N PRO A 76 -27.55 0.25 -19.87
CA PRO A 76 -26.27 0.79 -20.27
C PRO A 76 -25.35 0.98 -19.04
N ILE A 77 -24.06 0.73 -19.25
CA ILE A 77 -23.03 1.07 -18.25
C ILE A 77 -22.72 2.55 -18.44
N PRO A 78 -22.86 3.40 -17.41
CA PRO A 78 -22.58 4.82 -17.54
C PRO A 78 -21.14 5.09 -18.01
N ASN A 79 -20.96 6.16 -18.79
CA ASN A 79 -19.64 6.54 -19.30
C ASN A 79 -18.65 6.78 -18.15
N GLY A 80 -17.41 6.36 -18.35
CA GLY A 80 -16.34 6.48 -17.33
C GLY A 80 -16.42 5.47 -16.19
N LEU A 81 -17.49 4.63 -16.11
CA LEU A 81 -17.60 3.61 -15.09
C LEU A 81 -17.18 2.22 -15.61
N THR A 82 -16.65 1.43 -14.70
CA THR A 82 -16.38 0.00 -14.86
C THR A 82 -17.32 -0.82 -14.00
N LEU A 83 -17.44 -2.12 -14.26
CA LEU A 83 -18.22 -3.03 -13.43
C LEU A 83 -17.32 -3.71 -12.39
N ASP A 84 -17.63 -3.53 -11.11
CA ASP A 84 -17.02 -4.26 -10.01
C ASP A 84 -17.79 -5.54 -9.71
N HIS A 85 -17.09 -6.66 -9.48
CA HIS A 85 -17.67 -7.92 -9.04
C HIS A 85 -17.86 -7.93 -7.52
N LEU A 86 -19.07 -7.70 -7.06
CA LEU A 86 -19.37 -7.73 -5.61
C LEU A 86 -19.18 -9.11 -4.99
N CYS A 87 -19.41 -10.19 -5.76
CA CYS A 87 -19.16 -11.58 -5.36
C CYS A 87 -17.69 -12.00 -5.35
N ARG A 88 -16.78 -11.17 -5.90
CA ARG A 88 -15.34 -11.44 -6.05
C ARG A 88 -15.01 -12.70 -6.88
N VAL A 89 -15.96 -13.21 -7.62
CA VAL A 89 -15.79 -14.34 -8.55
C VAL A 89 -15.59 -13.79 -9.95
N ARG A 90 -14.36 -13.76 -10.45
CA ARG A 90 -13.99 -13.11 -11.73
C ARG A 90 -14.72 -13.68 -12.95
N ARG A 91 -15.01 -14.98 -12.96
CA ARG A 91 -15.77 -15.63 -14.05
C ARG A 91 -17.29 -15.54 -13.90
N CYS A 92 -17.80 -14.82 -12.90
CA CYS A 92 -19.22 -14.62 -12.72
C CYS A 92 -19.74 -13.60 -13.73
N VAL A 93 -20.82 -13.95 -14.46
CA VAL A 93 -21.49 -13.07 -15.41
C VAL A 93 -22.87 -12.62 -14.93
N ASN A 94 -23.22 -12.86 -13.66
CA ASN A 94 -24.51 -12.45 -13.09
C ASN A 94 -24.52 -10.92 -12.89
N PRO A 95 -25.40 -10.18 -13.57
CA PRO A 95 -25.48 -8.73 -13.42
C PRO A 95 -25.93 -8.26 -12.03
N SER A 96 -26.62 -9.12 -11.27
CA SER A 96 -26.97 -8.79 -9.86
C SER A 96 -25.75 -8.74 -8.95
N HIS A 97 -24.61 -9.27 -9.39
CA HIS A 97 -23.33 -9.26 -8.70
C HIS A 97 -22.39 -8.16 -9.20
N ALA A 98 -22.90 -7.25 -10.05
CA ALA A 98 -22.15 -6.19 -10.69
C ALA A 98 -22.58 -4.82 -10.18
N GLU A 99 -21.63 -3.95 -9.92
CA GLU A 99 -21.88 -2.56 -9.60
C GLU A 99 -21.04 -1.65 -10.50
N PRO A 100 -21.69 -0.66 -11.19
CA PRO A 100 -20.94 0.37 -11.90
C PRO A 100 -20.25 1.30 -10.93
N VAL A 101 -18.92 1.36 -11.00
CA VAL A 101 -18.07 2.20 -10.14
C VAL A 101 -16.97 2.87 -10.97
N THR A 102 -16.34 3.91 -10.44
CA THR A 102 -15.14 4.46 -11.07
C THR A 102 -13.97 3.47 -11.02
N GLY A 103 -13.03 3.57 -11.96
CA GLY A 103 -11.81 2.73 -11.93
C GLY A 103 -11.03 2.89 -10.62
N GLY A 104 -10.98 4.12 -10.08
CA GLY A 104 -10.34 4.39 -8.79
C GLY A 104 -11.02 3.69 -7.62
N GLU A 105 -12.36 3.71 -7.56
CA GLU A 105 -13.11 3.01 -6.52
C GLU A 105 -12.95 1.49 -6.63
N ASN A 106 -13.00 0.94 -7.84
CA ASN A 106 -12.77 -0.48 -8.05
C ASN A 106 -11.38 -0.91 -7.56
N ALA A 107 -10.34 -0.16 -7.92
CA ALA A 107 -8.98 -0.39 -7.45
C ALA A 107 -8.84 -0.25 -5.92
N ARG A 108 -9.52 0.75 -5.32
CA ARG A 108 -9.56 0.93 -3.86
C ARG A 108 -10.17 -0.27 -3.16
N ARG A 109 -11.32 -0.76 -3.64
CA ARG A 109 -11.99 -1.95 -3.08
C ARG A 109 -11.12 -3.20 -3.20
N ALA A 110 -10.47 -3.40 -4.34
CA ALA A 110 -9.53 -4.52 -4.53
C ALA A 110 -8.37 -4.47 -3.53
N LYS A 111 -7.79 -3.30 -3.30
CA LYS A 111 -6.71 -3.11 -2.31
C LYS A 111 -7.15 -3.42 -0.87
N LEU A 112 -8.40 -3.14 -0.51
CA LEU A 112 -8.91 -3.43 0.84
C LEU A 112 -9.03 -4.94 1.12
N LEU A 113 -9.12 -5.77 0.09
CA LEU A 113 -9.17 -7.24 0.22
C LEU A 113 -7.80 -7.86 0.49
N VAL A 114 -6.72 -7.15 0.20
CA VAL A 114 -5.35 -7.62 0.47
C VAL A 114 -5.13 -7.67 1.98
N LYS A 115 -4.79 -8.84 2.51
CA LYS A 115 -4.61 -9.06 3.96
C LYS A 115 -3.23 -8.74 4.48
N LYS A 116 -2.23 -8.68 3.61
CA LYS A 116 -0.82 -8.45 3.96
C LYS A 116 -0.19 -7.42 3.04
N CYS A 117 0.80 -6.69 3.54
CA CYS A 117 1.60 -5.77 2.73
C CYS A 117 2.62 -6.53 1.87
N PRO A 118 3.32 -5.87 0.93
CA PRO A 118 4.36 -6.51 0.10
C PRO A 118 5.49 -7.17 0.91
N GLN A 119 5.79 -6.68 2.11
CA GLN A 119 6.76 -7.28 3.05
C GLN A 119 6.10 -8.32 3.97
N ASN A 120 4.94 -8.86 3.60
CA ASN A 120 4.23 -9.92 4.30
C ASN A 120 3.70 -9.57 5.72
N HIS A 121 3.77 -8.32 6.17
CA HIS A 121 3.16 -7.92 7.44
C HIS A 121 1.63 -7.92 7.33
N PRO A 122 0.90 -8.45 8.34
CA PRO A 122 -0.55 -8.48 8.29
C PRO A 122 -1.13 -7.07 8.44
N TYR A 123 -2.23 -6.81 7.74
CA TYR A 123 -3.05 -5.61 7.94
C TYR A 123 -4.06 -5.85 9.08
N SER A 124 -3.55 -6.02 10.31
CA SER A 124 -4.38 -6.01 11.51
C SER A 124 -4.78 -4.58 11.89
N ALA A 125 -5.75 -4.43 12.78
CA ALA A 125 -6.18 -3.11 13.27
C ALA A 125 -5.00 -2.29 13.82
N ASP A 126 -4.10 -2.93 14.55
CA ASP A 126 -2.92 -2.29 15.14
C ASP A 126 -1.82 -1.94 14.13
N ASN A 127 -1.82 -2.60 12.97
CA ASN A 127 -0.79 -2.43 11.95
C ASN A 127 -1.26 -1.67 10.71
N ILE A 128 -2.50 -1.19 10.69
CA ILE A 128 -3.00 -0.32 9.64
C ILE A 128 -2.71 1.14 10.00
N THR A 129 -2.23 1.91 9.02
CA THR A 129 -2.19 3.36 9.06
C THR A 129 -2.82 3.93 7.79
N TRP A 130 -3.32 5.16 7.86
CA TRP A 130 -3.90 5.85 6.72
C TRP A 130 -3.01 7.03 6.34
N VAL A 131 -2.54 7.05 5.10
CA VAL A 131 -1.57 8.03 4.61
C VAL A 131 -2.20 8.87 3.50
N GLY A 132 -1.95 10.17 3.53
CA GLY A 132 -2.49 11.14 2.56
C GLY A 132 -3.89 11.64 2.95
N GLY A 133 -4.47 12.46 2.07
CA GLY A 133 -5.79 13.07 2.28
C GLY A 133 -5.74 14.58 2.53
N GLU A 134 -4.54 15.18 2.61
CA GLU A 134 -4.38 16.61 2.86
C GLU A 134 -4.62 17.47 1.61
N ASP A 135 -4.40 16.93 0.41
CA ASP A 135 -4.56 17.64 -0.87
C ASP A 135 -5.81 17.18 -1.64
N GLY A 136 -6.88 16.78 -0.97
CA GLY A 136 -8.08 16.23 -1.62
C GLY A 136 -7.88 14.83 -2.20
N ARG A 137 -6.71 14.23 -2.07
CA ARG A 137 -6.45 12.84 -2.49
C ARG A 137 -7.04 11.86 -1.49
N PRO A 138 -7.59 10.72 -1.93
CA PRO A 138 -8.12 9.72 -1.02
C PRO A 138 -7.01 9.15 -0.12
N LYS A 139 -7.32 9.00 1.17
CA LYS A 139 -6.43 8.31 2.12
C LYS A 139 -6.09 6.91 1.61
N ARG A 140 -4.83 6.54 1.71
CA ARG A 140 -4.33 5.21 1.33
C ARG A 140 -4.00 4.39 2.57
N ARG A 141 -4.37 3.12 2.56
CA ARG A 141 -3.98 2.18 3.60
C ARG A 141 -2.48 1.91 3.51
N GLY A 142 -1.77 2.11 4.61
CA GLY A 142 -0.37 1.80 4.79
C GLY A 142 -0.15 0.71 5.83
N CYS A 143 1.04 0.12 5.85
CA CYS A 143 1.51 -0.79 6.89
C CYS A 143 2.33 0.00 7.90
N ARG A 144 1.92 0.01 9.17
CA ARG A 144 2.62 0.74 10.25
C ARG A 144 4.03 0.20 10.48
N THR A 145 4.21 -1.11 10.48
CA THR A 145 5.54 -1.73 10.59
C THR A 145 6.48 -1.24 9.50
N CYS A 146 6.09 -1.35 8.22
CA CYS A 146 6.92 -0.84 7.12
C CYS A 146 7.17 0.67 7.17
N TYR A 147 6.23 1.44 7.71
CA TYR A 147 6.42 2.88 7.90
C TYR A 147 7.49 3.15 8.98
N ASN A 148 7.38 2.47 10.12
CA ASN A 148 8.32 2.62 11.23
C ASN A 148 9.74 2.16 10.83
N ASP A 149 9.86 1.03 10.12
CA ASP A 149 11.15 0.52 9.63
C ASP A 149 11.82 1.53 8.69
N ARG A 150 11.09 2.03 7.68
CA ARG A 150 11.61 3.08 6.78
C ARG A 150 12.00 4.37 7.51
N SER A 151 11.20 4.78 8.49
CA SER A 151 11.52 5.96 9.30
C SER A 151 12.78 5.74 10.13
N ARG A 152 12.96 4.54 10.71
CA ARG A 152 14.14 4.16 11.46
C ARG A 152 15.38 4.15 10.56
N ASP A 153 15.29 3.51 9.39
CA ASP A 153 16.38 3.45 8.42
C ASP A 153 16.77 4.84 7.91
N TYR A 154 15.79 5.69 7.61
CA TYR A 154 16.04 7.08 7.22
C TYR A 154 16.78 7.85 8.32
N TRP A 155 16.36 7.70 9.60
CA TRP A 155 17.03 8.31 10.73
C TRP A 155 18.49 7.82 10.89
N HIS A 156 18.69 6.50 10.77
CA HIS A 156 20.02 5.93 10.97
C HIS A 156 20.99 6.19 9.80
N THR A 157 20.49 6.24 8.58
CA THR A 157 21.36 6.35 7.39
C THR A 157 21.45 7.76 6.85
N THR A 158 20.33 8.43 6.62
CA THR A 158 20.31 9.72 5.89
C THR A 158 20.44 10.91 6.83
N ARG A 159 19.56 11.03 7.80
CA ARG A 159 19.51 12.23 8.65
C ARG A 159 20.75 12.41 9.49
N LYS A 160 21.30 11.35 10.08
CA LYS A 160 22.60 11.45 10.80
C LYS A 160 23.73 11.86 9.87
N HIS A 161 23.69 11.42 8.62
CA HIS A 161 24.70 11.78 7.62
C HIS A 161 24.57 13.24 7.22
N ASP A 162 23.33 13.71 7.00
CA ASP A 162 23.03 15.09 6.61
C ASP A 162 23.32 16.08 7.76
N GLU A 163 22.96 15.75 9.00
CA GLU A 163 23.30 16.55 10.16
C GLU A 163 24.83 16.65 10.35
N LYS A 164 25.55 15.56 10.13
CA LYS A 164 27.02 15.54 10.19
C LYS A 164 27.64 16.33 9.04
N ALA A 165 27.05 16.26 7.83
CA ALA A 165 27.47 17.06 6.69
C ALA A 165 27.16 18.54 6.88
N ALA A 166 25.96 18.89 7.35
CA ALA A 166 25.57 20.25 7.66
C ALA A 166 26.46 20.90 8.75
N ARG A 167 26.80 20.14 9.80
CA ARG A 167 27.76 20.59 10.82
C ARG A 167 29.17 20.85 10.25
N ARG A 168 29.62 20.06 9.28
CA ARG A 168 30.88 20.26 8.57
C ARG A 168 30.84 21.51 7.68
N THR A 169 29.72 21.70 6.93
CA THR A 169 29.54 22.85 6.02
C THR A 169 29.37 24.17 6.77
N ALA A 170 28.73 24.15 7.93
CA ALA A 170 28.61 25.30 8.82
C ALA A 170 29.91 25.69 9.53
N GLY A 171 31.04 25.10 9.11
CA GLY A 171 32.35 25.40 9.75
C GLY A 171 32.46 24.87 11.16
N TYR A 172 31.57 23.96 11.56
CA TYR A 172 31.65 23.27 12.84
C TYR A 172 32.86 22.31 12.80
N ARG A 173 34.03 22.90 12.81
CA ARG A 173 35.23 22.21 13.27
C ARG A 173 34.90 21.87 14.72
N GLY A 174 34.86 20.60 15.10
CA GLY A 174 34.62 20.15 16.48
C GLY A 174 35.51 20.89 17.47
N GLY A 175 35.42 22.19 17.39
CA GLY A 175 36.12 23.17 18.13
C GLY A 175 35.40 23.38 19.45
N TRP A 176 36.14 23.64 20.39
CA TRP A 176 35.81 24.02 21.72
C TRP A 176 34.78 25.17 21.71
N ASN A 177 33.49 24.84 21.69
CA ASN A 177 32.42 25.82 21.79
C ASN A 177 32.17 26.15 23.26
N GLU A 178 31.45 27.22 23.53
CA GLU A 178 31.19 27.80 24.85
C GLU A 178 30.32 26.94 25.78
N THR A 179 29.97 25.71 25.37
CA THR A 179 29.22 24.74 26.20
C THR A 179 30.15 24.23 27.32
N GLU A 180 29.59 24.03 28.50
CA GLU A 180 30.32 23.52 29.69
C GLU A 180 30.81 22.07 29.55
N VAL A 181 30.26 21.34 28.57
CA VAL A 181 30.60 19.93 28.31
C VAL A 181 31.09 19.70 26.88
N CYS A 182 31.91 18.68 26.68
CA CYS A 182 32.32 18.25 25.33
C CYS A 182 31.24 17.40 24.65
N VAL A 183 31.49 17.01 23.42
CA VAL A 183 30.58 16.18 22.60
C VAL A 183 30.21 14.80 23.20
N ASN A 184 30.96 14.35 24.19
CA ASN A 184 30.75 13.12 24.96
C ASN A 184 30.41 13.43 26.44
N ASP A 185 29.80 14.55 26.72
CA ASP A 185 29.30 14.99 28.02
C ASP A 185 30.35 15.12 29.14
N HIS A 186 31.65 15.14 28.82
CA HIS A 186 32.68 15.42 29.80
C HIS A 186 32.76 16.94 30.09
N LEU A 187 32.78 17.31 31.37
CA LEU A 187 32.94 18.69 31.79
C LEU A 187 34.26 19.30 31.27
N LYS A 188 34.18 20.49 30.74
CA LYS A 188 35.33 21.24 30.21
C LYS A 188 36.02 22.07 31.33
N THR A 189 36.43 21.38 32.37
CA THR A 189 37.25 22.02 33.43
C THR A 189 38.69 22.20 32.96
N PRO A 190 39.47 23.14 33.57
CA PRO A 190 40.88 23.28 33.23
C PRO A 190 41.67 21.96 33.28
N ASP A 191 41.35 21.07 34.22
CA ASP A 191 42.01 19.79 34.41
C ASP A 191 41.63 18.73 33.34
N ASN A 192 40.49 18.93 32.65
CA ASN A 192 40.00 18.06 31.61
C ASN A 192 40.35 18.53 30.20
N ILE A 193 41.12 19.58 30.08
CA ILE A 193 41.52 20.20 28.81
C ILE A 193 43.01 20.04 28.62
N TYR A 194 43.43 19.68 27.43
CA TYR A 194 44.81 19.86 27.01
C TYR A 194 44.89 20.61 25.68
N THR A 195 45.90 21.42 25.54
CA THR A 195 46.16 22.13 24.29
C THR A 195 47.23 21.40 23.48
N THR A 196 46.96 21.12 22.24
CA THR A 196 47.93 20.51 21.33
C THR A 196 49.01 21.49 20.94
N PRO A 197 50.18 21.05 20.44
CA PRO A 197 51.23 21.95 19.95
C PRO A 197 50.75 22.91 18.85
N SER A 198 49.68 22.55 18.11
CA SER A 198 49.04 23.40 17.11
C SER A 198 47.99 24.38 17.70
N GLY A 199 47.89 24.51 19.02
CA GLY A 199 46.98 25.42 19.71
C GLY A 199 45.54 24.92 19.85
N ALA A 200 45.19 23.72 19.35
CA ALA A 200 43.85 23.17 19.46
C ALA A 200 43.56 22.60 20.85
N ARG A 201 42.45 23.02 21.48
CA ARG A 201 42.00 22.49 22.78
C ARG A 201 41.26 21.16 22.57
N LYS A 202 41.56 20.17 23.38
CA LYS A 202 40.92 18.83 23.31
C LYS A 202 40.58 18.33 24.72
N CYS A 203 39.52 17.52 24.80
CA CYS A 203 39.08 16.87 26.03
C CYS A 203 40.01 15.73 26.40
N LEU A 204 40.54 15.74 27.59
CA LEU A 204 41.50 14.74 28.12
C LEU A 204 40.81 13.39 28.36
N PRO A 205 39.63 13.29 28.98
CA PRO A 205 38.88 12.04 29.08
C PRO A 205 38.64 11.38 27.72
N CYS A 206 38.13 12.11 26.70
CA CYS A 206 37.94 11.58 25.37
C CYS A 206 39.22 11.01 24.73
N ARG A 207 40.37 11.69 25.00
CA ARG A 207 41.68 11.19 24.52
C ARG A 207 42.08 9.90 25.22
N ARG A 208 41.89 9.83 26.53
CA ARG A 208 42.20 8.62 27.33
C ARG A 208 41.37 7.42 26.85
N GLU A 209 40.10 7.60 26.65
CA GLU A 209 39.22 6.59 26.12
C GLU A 209 39.60 6.14 24.71
N ALA A 210 39.96 7.08 23.82
CA ALA A 210 40.40 6.76 22.47
C ALA A 210 41.70 5.95 22.49
N VAL A 211 42.65 6.31 23.35
CA VAL A 211 43.92 5.56 23.52
C VAL A 211 43.66 4.18 24.13
N ALA A 212 42.76 4.09 25.12
CA ALA A 212 42.40 2.80 25.72
C ALA A 212 41.76 1.84 24.68
N ARG A 213 40.83 2.36 23.85
CA ARG A 213 40.23 1.58 22.74
C ARG A 213 41.28 1.17 21.71
N TYR A 214 42.18 2.03 21.34
CA TYR A 214 43.27 1.68 20.42
C TYR A 214 44.16 0.56 20.98
N ASN A 215 44.56 0.67 22.24
CA ASN A 215 45.41 -0.33 22.92
C ASN A 215 44.68 -1.67 23.09
N ALA A 216 43.38 -1.65 23.42
CA ALA A 216 42.54 -2.86 23.49
C ALA A 216 42.46 -3.56 22.15
N LYS A 217 42.24 -2.79 21.06
CA LYS A 217 42.22 -3.35 19.70
C LYS A 217 43.58 -3.94 19.28
N LYS A 218 44.67 -3.26 19.63
CA LYS A 218 46.05 -3.76 19.36
C LYS A 218 46.40 -4.99 20.17
N ALA A 219 45.83 -5.17 21.34
CA ALA A 219 46.02 -6.33 22.21
C ALA A 219 45.08 -7.53 21.82
N GLY A 220 44.29 -7.43 20.77
CA GLY A 220 43.38 -8.49 20.31
C GLY A 220 42.21 -8.79 21.26
N ARG A 221 41.81 -7.83 22.11
CA ARG A 221 40.74 -7.98 23.13
C ARG A 221 39.42 -7.40 22.72
N LEU A 222 39.26 -7.05 21.44
CA LEU A 222 38.00 -6.58 20.85
C LEU A 222 37.76 -7.21 19.48
#